data_cc09658a009b7a8f9e922d859320e1ba
#
_entry.id   cc09658a009b7a8f9e922d859320e1ba
#
_cell.length_a   1.000
_cell.length_b   1.000
_cell.length_c   1.000
_cell.angle_alpha   90.00
_cell.angle_beta   90.00
_cell.angle_gamma   90.00
#
_symmetry.space_group_name_H-M   'P 1'
#
loop_
_entity.id
_entity.type
_entity.pdbx_description
1 polymer ?
#
loop_
_entity_poly.entity_id
_entity_poly.type
_entity_poly.pdbx_seq_one_letter_code
_entity_poly.pdbx_strand_id
1 'polypeptide(L)'
;MPVKVGAPGAITPPADLVIKTAKRNEEKGYDSLWYPDHWMSWHPESIWTEDITPIAKFQPNPHVYLDPVATMAAVGVVTERVQLGTCVTEPVRRHPAMLANEWLTLDHITKGRVILGLGSGEAENNEPYGIPFEKTVSRFEEAITIIKLLWANDEPVDFDGQFWTMRDAVNGMQPYTPGKPPPIWTGAHGPRMCRITGRLADGWLPSLLTVDEYKEKLGIIRESAAKAGRDLSDFEAGMWNYAIVGTDHEDTHRILEATLLKAYMLVLGAEAYQKRGMTHPFGDDFHGLSDYIPTRYGRDETLKAIDQIPFELIHELMPHGTPDELIAIARDYEAVGAQHIMLWNVTFLGDFTKVGESFHLMDDVLAGIKSAV
;
A
#
# COMPACT_ATOMS: atom_id res chain seq x y z
N MET A 1 3.35 23.17 -0.03
CA MET A 1 1.95 22.86 0.34
C MET A 1 2.03 22.04 1.62
N PRO A 2 1.07 22.16 2.54
CA PRO A 2 1.10 21.32 3.74
C PRO A 2 1.06 19.84 3.35
N VAL A 3 1.75 19.00 4.14
CA VAL A 3 1.76 17.54 3.93
C VAL A 3 0.35 16.99 4.11
N LYS A 4 -0.07 16.14 3.19
CA LYS A 4 -1.32 15.38 3.30
C LYS A 4 -1.13 14.16 4.21
N VAL A 5 -2.18 13.79 4.91
CA VAL A 5 -2.17 12.61 5.79
C VAL A 5 -3.23 11.62 5.35
N GLY A 6 -2.81 10.40 5.03
CA GLY A 6 -3.68 9.29 4.70
C GLY A 6 -3.94 8.37 5.90
N ALA A 7 -5.05 7.66 5.84
CA ALA A 7 -5.36 6.57 6.76
C ALA A 7 -5.68 5.27 6.00
N PRO A 8 -5.52 4.10 6.65
CA PRO A 8 -6.08 2.87 6.11
C PRO A 8 -7.60 2.94 6.09
N GLY A 9 -8.19 2.46 5.01
CA GLY A 9 -9.61 2.13 4.98
C GLY A 9 -9.89 0.86 5.79
N ALA A 10 -11.07 0.74 6.37
CA ALA A 10 -11.47 -0.53 6.96
C ALA A 10 -11.74 -1.56 5.85
N ILE A 11 -11.19 -2.77 6.03
CA ILE A 11 -11.11 -3.80 4.99
C ILE A 11 -11.91 -5.07 5.32
N THR A 12 -12.43 -5.17 6.53
CA THR A 12 -13.15 -6.36 6.99
C THR A 12 -14.63 -6.09 7.21
N PRO A 13 -15.52 -7.09 7.00
CA PRO A 13 -16.92 -6.94 7.33
C PRO A 13 -17.14 -6.66 8.84
N PRO A 14 -18.29 -6.07 9.23
CA PRO A 14 -19.43 -5.76 8.36
C PRO A 14 -19.25 -4.41 7.61
N ALA A 15 -19.93 -4.27 6.46
CA ALA A 15 -19.84 -3.07 5.61
C ALA A 15 -20.26 -1.77 6.33
N ASP A 16 -21.20 -1.84 7.26
CA ASP A 16 -21.62 -0.67 8.06
C ASP A 16 -20.46 -0.10 8.89
N LEU A 17 -19.57 -0.97 9.40
CA LEU A 17 -18.38 -0.53 10.13
C LEU A 17 -17.40 0.19 9.19
N VAL A 18 -17.24 -0.31 7.96
CA VAL A 18 -16.41 0.33 6.93
C VAL A 18 -16.88 1.73 6.62
N ILE A 19 -18.18 1.89 6.36
CA ILE A 19 -18.83 3.20 6.10
C ILE A 19 -18.67 4.14 7.28
N LYS A 20 -18.94 3.66 8.49
CA LYS A 20 -18.81 4.46 9.73
C LYS A 20 -17.37 4.92 9.97
N THR A 21 -16.39 4.03 9.73
CA THR A 21 -14.96 4.35 9.88
C THR A 21 -14.51 5.38 8.85
N ALA A 22 -14.95 5.25 7.59
CA ALA A 22 -14.62 6.20 6.54
C ALA A 22 -15.13 7.62 6.85
N LYS A 23 -16.39 7.75 7.26
CA LYS A 23 -16.96 9.05 7.69
C LYS A 23 -16.19 9.65 8.85
N ARG A 24 -15.92 8.86 9.89
CA ARG A 24 -15.15 9.31 11.06
C ARG A 24 -13.75 9.79 10.68
N ASN A 25 -13.06 9.09 9.79
CA ASN A 25 -11.71 9.49 9.34
C ASN A 25 -11.77 10.79 8.52
N GLU A 26 -12.79 10.97 7.69
CA GLU A 26 -13.02 12.24 7.00
C GLU A 26 -13.32 13.40 7.98
N GLU A 27 -14.13 13.15 9.00
CA GLU A 27 -14.45 14.13 10.06
C GLU A 27 -13.20 14.51 10.87
N LYS A 28 -12.29 13.55 11.15
CA LYS A 28 -10.99 13.78 11.79
C LYS A 28 -10.03 14.60 10.94
N GLY A 29 -10.29 14.73 9.64
CA GLY A 29 -9.48 15.55 8.73
C GLY A 29 -8.38 14.80 8.01
N TYR A 30 -8.46 13.49 7.88
CA TYR A 30 -7.61 12.75 6.94
C TYR A 30 -7.87 13.20 5.50
N ASP A 31 -6.82 13.25 4.68
CA ASP A 31 -6.90 13.71 3.30
C ASP A 31 -7.21 12.55 2.34
N SER A 32 -6.89 11.31 2.73
CA SER A 32 -7.13 10.12 1.91
C SER A 32 -7.38 8.86 2.75
N LEU A 33 -8.08 7.89 2.14
CA LEU A 33 -8.27 6.54 2.66
C LEU A 33 -7.75 5.53 1.64
N TRP A 34 -6.98 4.55 2.12
CA TRP A 34 -6.29 3.59 1.28
C TRP A 34 -6.75 2.16 1.56
N TYR A 35 -7.04 1.41 0.51
CA TYR A 35 -7.61 0.06 0.57
C TYR A 35 -6.69 -0.94 -0.12
N PRO A 36 -6.16 -1.95 0.58
CA PRO A 36 -5.40 -3.03 -0.05
C PRO A 36 -6.32 -3.90 -0.91
N ASP A 37 -5.79 -4.45 -1.98
CA ASP A 37 -6.49 -5.39 -2.86
C ASP A 37 -5.92 -6.80 -2.68
N HIS A 38 -6.32 -7.43 -1.60
CA HIS A 38 -5.88 -8.76 -1.21
C HIS A 38 -7.04 -9.76 -1.18
N TRP A 39 -6.74 -11.01 -1.48
CA TRP A 39 -7.56 -12.18 -1.16
C TRP A 39 -6.95 -12.96 0.00
N MET A 40 -5.65 -12.85 0.19
CA MET A 40 -4.90 -13.55 1.22
C MET A 40 -4.09 -12.55 2.06
N SER A 41 -4.05 -12.76 3.37
CA SER A 41 -3.23 -11.97 4.30
C SER A 41 -1.78 -12.45 4.26
N TRP A 42 -0.85 -11.60 4.60
CA TRP A 42 0.56 -11.98 4.80
C TRP A 42 0.79 -12.85 6.04
N HIS A 43 -0.15 -12.86 6.99
CA HIS A 43 -0.06 -13.75 8.14
C HIS A 43 -0.55 -15.14 7.78
N PRO A 44 0.30 -16.19 7.92
CA PRO A 44 -0.14 -17.57 7.77
C PRO A 44 -1.23 -17.93 8.79
N GLU A 45 -2.21 -18.73 8.37
CA GLU A 45 -3.24 -19.26 9.27
C GLU A 45 -2.61 -20.08 10.40
N SER A 46 -1.48 -20.71 10.12
CA SER A 46 -0.75 -21.55 11.06
C SER A 46 -0.30 -20.84 12.34
N ILE A 47 -0.13 -19.50 12.27
CA ILE A 47 0.22 -18.64 13.43
C ILE A 47 -0.92 -17.70 13.83
N TRP A 48 -2.06 -17.71 13.10
CA TRP A 48 -3.23 -16.90 13.44
C TRP A 48 -4.13 -17.65 14.43
N THR A 49 -3.67 -17.80 15.65
CA THR A 49 -4.26 -18.62 16.70
C THR A 49 -4.38 -17.84 18.01
N GLU A 50 -5.34 -18.23 18.88
CA GLU A 50 -5.64 -17.48 20.11
C GLU A 50 -4.47 -17.40 21.11
N ASP A 51 -3.52 -18.32 21.05
CA ASP A 51 -2.29 -18.30 21.85
C ASP A 51 -1.25 -17.29 21.34
N ILE A 52 -1.36 -16.85 20.07
CA ILE A 52 -0.49 -15.82 19.50
C ILE A 52 -1.21 -14.47 19.45
N THR A 53 -2.48 -14.45 19.08
CA THR A 53 -3.25 -13.21 19.00
C THR A 53 -4.69 -13.40 19.48
N PRO A 54 -5.19 -12.57 20.40
CA PRO A 54 -6.60 -12.59 20.81
C PRO A 54 -7.57 -12.27 19.68
N ILE A 55 -7.08 -11.67 18.57
CA ILE A 55 -7.90 -11.32 17.40
C ILE A 55 -8.49 -12.59 16.77
N ALA A 56 -7.75 -13.70 16.78
CA ALA A 56 -8.19 -14.98 16.23
C ALA A 56 -9.51 -15.48 16.83
N LYS A 57 -9.83 -15.07 18.05
CA LYS A 57 -11.13 -15.39 18.70
C LYS A 57 -12.31 -14.73 17.97
N PHE A 58 -12.13 -13.54 17.42
CA PHE A 58 -13.18 -12.73 16.79
C PHE A 58 -13.14 -12.84 15.28
N GLN A 59 -11.96 -13.04 14.71
CA GLN A 59 -11.70 -13.26 13.30
C GLN A 59 -10.80 -14.49 13.14
N PRO A 60 -11.38 -15.70 13.10
CA PRO A 60 -10.61 -16.96 13.07
C PRO A 60 -9.76 -17.15 11.82
N ASN A 61 -10.08 -16.45 10.74
CA ASN A 61 -9.34 -16.50 9.48
C ASN A 61 -8.66 -15.15 9.21
N PRO A 62 -7.33 -15.10 9.00
CA PRO A 62 -6.64 -13.86 8.65
C PRO A 62 -6.97 -13.35 7.25
N HIS A 63 -7.42 -14.20 6.35
CA HIS A 63 -7.66 -13.90 4.93
C HIS A 63 -9.06 -13.32 4.70
N VAL A 64 -9.41 -12.26 5.43
CA VAL A 64 -10.72 -11.60 5.32
C VAL A 64 -10.56 -10.21 4.78
N TYR A 65 -10.86 -10.03 3.50
CA TYR A 65 -10.79 -8.76 2.81
C TYR A 65 -12.07 -8.49 2.03
N LEU A 66 -12.58 -7.27 2.13
CA LEU A 66 -13.61 -6.78 1.21
C LEU A 66 -12.94 -6.32 -0.09
N ASP A 67 -13.59 -6.55 -1.23
CA ASP A 67 -13.11 -6.05 -2.52
C ASP A 67 -12.98 -4.51 -2.48
N PRO A 68 -11.81 -3.94 -2.83
CA PRO A 68 -11.57 -2.52 -2.69
C PRO A 68 -12.40 -1.66 -3.64
N VAL A 69 -12.72 -2.14 -4.85
CA VAL A 69 -13.51 -1.37 -5.83
C VAL A 69 -14.94 -1.22 -5.32
N ALA A 70 -15.56 -2.32 -4.87
CA ALA A 70 -16.90 -2.29 -4.29
C ALA A 70 -16.93 -1.46 -2.98
N THR A 71 -15.90 -1.58 -2.16
CA THR A 71 -15.77 -0.84 -0.90
C THR A 71 -15.61 0.67 -1.16
N MET A 72 -14.71 1.06 -2.06
CA MET A 72 -14.52 2.46 -2.43
C MET A 72 -15.78 3.07 -3.08
N ALA A 73 -16.53 2.30 -3.86
CA ALA A 73 -17.82 2.78 -4.39
C ALA A 73 -18.81 3.11 -3.25
N ALA A 74 -18.95 2.22 -2.26
CA ALA A 74 -19.83 2.45 -1.11
C ALA A 74 -19.36 3.63 -0.24
N VAL A 75 -18.07 3.75 0.00
CA VAL A 75 -17.48 4.87 0.75
C VAL A 75 -17.57 6.18 -0.03
N GLY A 76 -17.36 6.12 -1.33
CA GLY A 76 -17.39 7.30 -2.22
C GLY A 76 -18.70 8.07 -2.22
N VAL A 77 -19.84 7.37 -2.06
CA VAL A 77 -21.16 8.01 -1.99
C VAL A 77 -21.49 8.61 -0.64
N VAL A 78 -20.75 8.28 0.41
CA VAL A 78 -21.01 8.74 1.80
C VAL A 78 -19.95 9.69 2.34
N THR A 79 -18.91 9.97 1.57
CA THR A 79 -17.83 10.93 1.87
C THR A 79 -17.80 12.04 0.83
N GLU A 80 -17.25 13.21 1.17
CA GLU A 80 -17.29 14.39 0.31
C GLU A 80 -15.90 14.95 -0.04
N ARG A 81 -14.89 14.73 0.81
CA ARG A 81 -13.57 15.39 0.71
C ARG A 81 -12.42 14.44 0.53
N VAL A 82 -12.43 13.32 1.30
CA VAL A 82 -11.29 12.41 1.33
C VAL A 82 -11.08 11.75 -0.03
N GLN A 83 -9.85 11.68 -0.48
CA GLN A 83 -9.44 10.89 -1.63
C GLN A 83 -9.51 9.39 -1.28
N LEU A 84 -9.84 8.56 -2.24
CA LEU A 84 -9.90 7.09 -2.06
C LEU A 84 -8.93 6.43 -3.01
N GLY A 85 -8.05 5.58 -2.50
CA GLY A 85 -7.06 4.90 -3.31
C GLY A 85 -6.87 3.44 -2.93
N THR A 86 -6.32 2.66 -3.85
CA THR A 86 -5.82 1.31 -3.53
C THR A 86 -4.34 1.36 -3.14
N CYS A 87 -3.92 0.53 -2.18
CA CYS A 87 -2.52 0.42 -1.74
C CYS A 87 -2.04 -1.05 -1.66
N VAL A 88 -1.91 -1.71 -2.80
CA VAL A 88 -2.21 -1.33 -4.18
C VAL A 88 -2.99 -2.44 -4.88
N THR A 89 -3.72 -2.13 -5.97
CA THR A 89 -4.22 -3.17 -6.88
C THR A 89 -3.16 -3.56 -7.92
N GLU A 90 -3.46 -4.53 -8.79
CA GLU A 90 -2.47 -5.02 -9.75
C GLU A 90 -3.11 -5.51 -11.06
N PRO A 91 -2.37 -5.45 -12.20
CA PRO A 91 -2.94 -5.71 -13.51
C PRO A 91 -2.87 -7.19 -13.95
N VAL A 92 -2.45 -8.11 -13.08
CA VAL A 92 -2.40 -9.54 -13.41
C VAL A 92 -3.76 -10.17 -13.22
N ARG A 93 -4.41 -9.95 -12.05
CA ARG A 93 -5.78 -10.39 -11.76
C ARG A 93 -6.83 -9.55 -12.47
N ARG A 94 -6.60 -8.24 -12.57
CA ARG A 94 -7.55 -7.30 -13.19
C ARG A 94 -7.02 -6.86 -14.55
N HIS A 95 -7.73 -7.22 -15.61
CA HIS A 95 -7.36 -6.79 -16.96
C HIS A 95 -7.26 -5.26 -17.06
N PRO A 96 -6.23 -4.67 -17.73
CA PRO A 96 -6.08 -3.21 -17.80
C PRO A 96 -7.31 -2.45 -18.29
N ALA A 97 -8.09 -3.03 -19.22
CA ALA A 97 -9.34 -2.42 -19.67
C ALA A 97 -10.42 -2.42 -18.58
N MET A 98 -10.45 -3.42 -17.70
CA MET A 98 -11.33 -3.41 -16.51
C MET A 98 -10.92 -2.31 -15.56
N LEU A 99 -9.62 -2.22 -15.23
CA LEU A 99 -9.09 -1.15 -14.38
C LEU A 99 -9.42 0.24 -14.94
N ALA A 100 -9.27 0.42 -16.25
CA ALA A 100 -9.60 1.68 -16.90
C ALA A 100 -11.08 2.05 -16.71
N ASN A 101 -12.00 1.11 -16.88
CA ASN A 101 -13.43 1.35 -16.72
C ASN A 101 -13.84 1.51 -15.24
N GLU A 102 -13.33 0.65 -14.36
CA GLU A 102 -13.62 0.69 -12.92
C GLU A 102 -13.20 2.02 -12.31
N TRP A 103 -12.00 2.54 -12.65
CA TRP A 103 -11.52 3.80 -12.08
C TRP A 103 -12.25 5.03 -12.63
N LEU A 104 -12.66 5.04 -13.89
CA LEU A 104 -13.55 6.11 -14.38
C LEU A 104 -14.94 6.04 -13.73
N THR A 105 -15.45 4.83 -13.48
CA THR A 105 -16.71 4.66 -12.73
C THR A 105 -16.58 5.22 -11.31
N LEU A 106 -15.50 4.86 -10.60
CA LEU A 106 -15.21 5.39 -9.26
C LEU A 106 -14.98 6.90 -9.30
N ASP A 107 -14.37 7.43 -10.34
CA ASP A 107 -14.15 8.85 -10.53
C ASP A 107 -15.47 9.63 -10.56
N HIS A 108 -16.46 9.13 -11.29
CA HIS A 108 -17.82 9.70 -11.27
C HIS A 108 -18.50 9.55 -9.92
N ILE A 109 -18.43 8.38 -9.27
CA ILE A 109 -19.02 8.14 -7.95
C ILE A 109 -18.40 9.08 -6.90
N THR A 110 -17.10 9.25 -6.93
CA THR A 110 -16.36 10.06 -5.97
C THR A 110 -16.25 11.53 -6.35
N LYS A 111 -16.70 11.93 -7.53
CA LYS A 111 -16.60 13.28 -8.07
C LYS A 111 -15.14 13.77 -8.16
N GLY A 112 -14.28 12.95 -8.75
CA GLY A 112 -12.88 13.28 -8.99
C GLY A 112 -11.92 13.03 -7.81
N ARG A 113 -12.30 12.18 -6.83
CA ARG A 113 -11.49 11.94 -5.63
C ARG A 113 -10.81 10.56 -5.60
N VAL A 114 -10.85 9.77 -6.67
CA VAL A 114 -10.25 8.44 -6.69
C VAL A 114 -8.81 8.48 -7.20
N ILE A 115 -7.97 7.60 -6.65
CA ILE A 115 -6.58 7.36 -7.05
C ILE A 115 -6.43 5.89 -7.44
N LEU A 116 -5.84 5.60 -8.61
CA LEU A 116 -5.44 4.25 -8.97
C LEU A 116 -4.07 3.96 -8.38
N GLY A 117 -4.05 3.33 -7.21
CA GLY A 117 -2.80 2.80 -6.65
C GLY A 117 -2.51 1.42 -7.27
N LEU A 118 -1.44 1.32 -8.04
CA LEU A 118 -1.12 0.17 -8.88
C LEU A 118 0.28 -0.41 -8.56
N GLY A 119 0.37 -1.72 -8.40
CA GLY A 119 1.59 -2.47 -8.20
C GLY A 119 1.80 -3.55 -9.26
N SER A 120 2.88 -4.30 -9.14
CA SER A 120 3.17 -5.44 -10.03
C SER A 120 2.47 -6.73 -9.63
N GLY A 121 1.78 -6.74 -8.48
CA GLY A 121 1.15 -7.93 -7.92
C GLY A 121 2.05 -8.70 -6.97
N GLU A 122 1.45 -9.68 -6.31
CA GLU A 122 2.02 -10.53 -5.28
C GLU A 122 1.64 -12.00 -5.55
N ALA A 123 2.56 -12.94 -5.23
CA ALA A 123 2.38 -14.34 -5.56
C ALA A 123 1.14 -14.95 -4.86
N GLU A 124 0.93 -14.61 -3.57
CA GLU A 124 -0.17 -15.16 -2.77
C GLU A 124 -1.56 -14.79 -3.30
N ASN A 125 -1.68 -13.68 -3.99
CA ASN A 125 -2.95 -13.23 -4.56
C ASN A 125 -3.19 -13.73 -5.99
N ASN A 126 -2.26 -14.49 -6.57
CA ASN A 126 -2.31 -14.97 -7.96
C ASN A 126 -2.15 -16.48 -8.08
N GLU A 127 -1.00 -17.04 -7.71
CA GLU A 127 -0.66 -18.45 -7.96
C GLU A 127 -1.66 -19.45 -7.34
N PRO A 128 -2.11 -19.31 -6.08
CA PRO A 128 -3.06 -20.25 -5.49
C PRO A 128 -4.40 -20.28 -6.20
N TYR A 129 -4.72 -19.24 -6.95
CA TYR A 129 -5.97 -19.09 -7.71
C TYR A 129 -5.84 -19.48 -9.19
N GLY A 130 -4.68 -20.06 -9.58
CA GLY A 130 -4.43 -20.47 -10.96
C GLY A 130 -4.16 -19.33 -11.93
N ILE A 131 -3.83 -18.14 -11.42
CA ILE A 131 -3.49 -16.97 -12.23
C ILE A 131 -1.98 -16.97 -12.46
N PRO A 132 -1.49 -17.03 -13.72
CA PRO A 132 -0.06 -17.03 -14.01
C PRO A 132 0.63 -15.77 -13.50
N PHE A 133 1.62 -15.94 -12.62
CA PHE A 133 2.35 -14.84 -11.99
C PHE A 133 3.80 -14.76 -12.52
N GLU A 134 3.94 -14.24 -13.73
CA GLU A 134 5.23 -14.10 -14.39
C GLU A 134 5.37 -12.77 -15.13
N LYS A 135 6.61 -12.27 -15.25
CA LYS A 135 6.94 -11.00 -15.94
C LYS A 135 6.12 -9.81 -15.45
N THR A 136 5.79 -9.80 -14.17
CA THR A 136 4.81 -8.91 -13.54
C THR A 136 5.15 -7.43 -13.72
N VAL A 137 6.44 -7.05 -13.61
CA VAL A 137 6.89 -5.67 -13.86
C VAL A 137 6.69 -5.24 -15.32
N SER A 138 6.83 -6.17 -16.29
CA SER A 138 6.58 -5.86 -17.70
C SER A 138 5.08 -5.74 -17.99
N ARG A 139 4.26 -6.59 -17.37
CA ARG A 139 2.80 -6.48 -17.40
C ARG A 139 2.32 -5.16 -16.78
N PHE A 140 2.89 -4.78 -15.65
CA PHE A 140 2.60 -3.52 -14.98
C PHE A 140 2.87 -2.29 -15.90
N GLU A 141 4.03 -2.27 -16.58
CA GLU A 141 4.38 -1.18 -17.51
C GLU A 141 3.40 -1.09 -18.69
N GLU A 142 3.08 -2.23 -19.29
CA GLU A 142 2.14 -2.32 -20.41
C GLU A 142 0.72 -1.94 -19.97
N ALA A 143 0.30 -2.36 -18.79
CA ALA A 143 -1.01 -2.05 -18.26
C ALA A 143 -1.22 -0.54 -18.04
N ILE A 144 -0.26 0.17 -17.47
CA ILE A 144 -0.35 1.64 -17.34
C ILE A 144 -0.53 2.30 -18.71
N THR A 145 0.21 1.82 -19.71
CA THR A 145 0.11 2.33 -21.07
C THR A 145 -1.30 2.12 -21.64
N ILE A 146 -1.87 0.93 -21.48
CA ILE A 146 -3.23 0.61 -21.93
C ILE A 146 -4.27 1.47 -21.21
N ILE A 147 -4.17 1.59 -19.88
CA ILE A 147 -5.11 2.39 -19.08
C ILE A 147 -5.11 3.84 -19.55
N LYS A 148 -3.93 4.44 -19.69
CA LYS A 148 -3.80 5.83 -20.17
C LYS A 148 -4.28 5.99 -21.62
N LEU A 149 -4.03 5.01 -22.49
CA LEU A 149 -4.54 5.01 -23.87
C LEU A 149 -6.06 5.02 -23.90
N LEU A 150 -6.71 4.19 -23.09
CA LEU A 150 -8.18 4.11 -23.00
C LEU A 150 -8.81 5.35 -22.35
N TRP A 151 -8.10 6.02 -21.44
CA TRP A 151 -8.59 7.27 -20.82
C TRP A 151 -8.41 8.50 -21.70
N ALA A 152 -7.45 8.46 -22.63
CA ALA A 152 -7.13 9.57 -23.52
C ALA A 152 -7.97 9.61 -24.80
N ASN A 153 -8.69 8.53 -25.12
CA ASN A 153 -9.39 8.36 -26.39
C ASN A 153 -10.84 7.93 -26.18
N ASP A 154 -11.76 8.62 -26.84
CA ASP A 154 -13.17 8.26 -26.95
C ASP A 154 -13.50 7.53 -28.27
N GLU A 155 -12.56 7.48 -29.20
CA GLU A 155 -12.62 6.72 -30.45
C GLU A 155 -11.95 5.34 -30.26
N PRO A 156 -12.29 4.34 -31.11
CA PRO A 156 -11.65 3.04 -31.08
C PRO A 156 -10.14 3.09 -31.24
N VAL A 157 -9.42 2.34 -30.41
CA VAL A 157 -7.95 2.26 -30.42
C VAL A 157 -7.47 0.81 -30.58
N ASP A 158 -6.35 0.66 -31.27
CA ASP A 158 -5.60 -0.59 -31.35
C ASP A 158 -4.37 -0.53 -30.44
N PHE A 159 -4.00 -1.69 -29.90
CA PHE A 159 -2.76 -1.84 -29.12
C PHE A 159 -2.13 -3.21 -29.38
N ASP A 160 -0.86 -3.23 -29.71
CA ASP A 160 -0.06 -4.45 -29.91
C ASP A 160 1.02 -4.53 -28.82
N GLY A 161 0.69 -5.17 -27.70
CA GLY A 161 1.61 -5.36 -26.60
C GLY A 161 2.22 -6.77 -26.55
N GLN A 162 3.05 -6.98 -25.55
CA GLN A 162 3.62 -8.30 -25.26
C GLN A 162 2.58 -9.21 -24.58
N PHE A 163 1.69 -8.65 -23.77
CA PHE A 163 0.76 -9.38 -22.93
C PHE A 163 -0.70 -9.19 -23.33
N TRP A 164 -1.02 -8.03 -23.88
CA TRP A 164 -2.37 -7.72 -24.31
C TRP A 164 -2.39 -7.18 -25.74
N THR A 165 -3.37 -7.61 -26.50
CA THR A 165 -3.65 -7.11 -27.82
C THR A 165 -5.10 -6.59 -27.82
N MET A 166 -5.28 -5.35 -28.24
CA MET A 166 -6.61 -4.75 -28.40
C MET A 166 -6.86 -4.40 -29.85
N ARG A 167 -8.10 -4.56 -30.33
CA ARG A 167 -8.58 -4.15 -31.64
C ARG A 167 -9.91 -3.46 -31.52
N ASP A 168 -10.05 -2.30 -32.13
CA ASP A 168 -11.26 -1.50 -32.10
C ASP A 168 -11.78 -1.26 -30.66
N ALA A 169 -10.87 -1.22 -29.68
CA ALA A 169 -11.22 -1.07 -28.27
C ALA A 169 -11.61 0.37 -27.96
N VAL A 170 -12.73 0.56 -27.28
CA VAL A 170 -13.22 1.88 -26.90
C VAL A 170 -13.62 1.91 -25.43
N ASN A 171 -13.30 3.02 -24.75
CA ASN A 171 -13.86 3.39 -23.48
C ASN A 171 -14.46 4.81 -23.63
N GLY A 172 -15.76 4.90 -23.94
CA GLY A 172 -16.43 6.18 -24.20
C GLY A 172 -16.71 7.02 -22.96
N MET A 173 -16.38 6.51 -21.74
CA MET A 173 -16.57 7.26 -20.50
C MET A 173 -15.42 8.27 -20.32
N GLN A 174 -15.79 9.56 -20.26
CA GLN A 174 -14.82 10.62 -19.97
C GLN A 174 -14.59 10.74 -18.44
N PRO A 175 -13.44 11.25 -17.98
CA PRO A 175 -13.23 11.57 -16.57
C PRO A 175 -14.30 12.52 -16.03
N TYR A 176 -14.61 12.43 -14.74
CA TYR A 176 -15.57 13.32 -14.07
C TYR A 176 -15.23 14.80 -14.29
N THR A 177 -13.97 15.16 -14.18
CA THR A 177 -13.47 16.47 -14.60
C THR A 177 -12.83 16.32 -15.98
N PRO A 178 -13.41 16.94 -17.05
CA PRO A 178 -12.88 16.81 -18.39
C PRO A 178 -11.38 17.07 -18.48
N GLY A 179 -10.64 16.15 -19.12
CA GLY A 179 -9.19 16.23 -19.28
C GLY A 179 -8.36 15.92 -18.05
N LYS A 180 -8.98 15.51 -16.94
CA LYS A 180 -8.29 15.12 -15.69
C LYS A 180 -8.68 13.70 -15.28
N PRO A 181 -8.06 12.67 -15.86
CA PRO A 181 -8.31 11.30 -15.45
C PRO A 181 -7.82 11.05 -14.01
N PRO A 182 -8.28 9.96 -13.36
CA PRO A 182 -7.75 9.54 -12.07
C PRO A 182 -6.22 9.46 -12.07
N PRO A 183 -5.51 10.01 -11.07
CA PRO A 183 -4.08 9.87 -10.99
C PRO A 183 -3.69 8.41 -10.73
N ILE A 184 -2.63 7.95 -11.41
CA ILE A 184 -2.04 6.62 -11.20
C ILE A 184 -0.87 6.76 -10.24
N TRP A 185 -0.98 6.14 -9.06
CA TRP A 185 0.11 6.04 -8.11
C TRP A 185 0.68 4.63 -8.10
N THR A 186 1.98 4.49 -7.84
CA THR A 186 2.65 3.20 -7.91
C THR A 186 3.26 2.77 -6.58
N GLY A 187 3.08 1.51 -6.21
CA GLY A 187 3.80 0.85 -5.12
C GLY A 187 5.15 0.30 -5.61
N ALA A 188 6.05 1.19 -6.04
CA ALA A 188 7.32 0.81 -6.66
C ALA A 188 8.47 0.76 -5.65
N HIS A 189 9.20 -0.37 -5.60
CA HIS A 189 10.37 -0.55 -4.73
C HIS A 189 11.66 -0.77 -5.52
N GLY A 190 11.65 -1.67 -6.51
CA GLY A 190 12.83 -1.98 -7.31
C GLY A 190 13.21 -0.86 -8.29
N PRO A 191 14.50 -0.71 -8.66
CA PRO A 191 14.96 0.38 -9.54
C PRO A 191 14.25 0.43 -10.91
N ARG A 192 13.86 -0.73 -11.46
CA ARG A 192 13.09 -0.79 -12.72
C ARG A 192 11.69 -0.20 -12.54
N MET A 193 10.98 -0.57 -11.46
CA MET A 193 9.66 -0.03 -11.13
C MET A 193 9.73 1.48 -10.88
N CYS A 194 10.74 1.97 -10.13
CA CYS A 194 10.95 3.41 -9.92
C CYS A 194 11.16 4.16 -11.23
N ARG A 195 11.91 3.57 -12.21
CA ARG A 195 12.05 4.19 -13.53
C ARG A 195 10.75 4.23 -14.33
N ILE A 196 9.91 3.19 -14.23
CA ILE A 196 8.56 3.18 -14.83
C ILE A 196 7.69 4.26 -14.19
N THR A 197 7.71 4.37 -12.85
CA THR A 197 7.02 5.42 -12.09
C THR A 197 7.37 6.81 -12.63
N GLY A 198 8.65 7.13 -12.76
CA GLY A 198 9.10 8.44 -13.29
C GLY A 198 8.57 8.72 -14.70
N ARG A 199 8.49 7.70 -15.56
CA ARG A 199 8.00 7.89 -16.94
C ARG A 199 6.48 7.96 -17.05
N LEU A 200 5.74 7.21 -16.23
CA LEU A 200 4.33 6.92 -16.51
C LEU A 200 3.37 7.27 -15.37
N ALA A 201 3.80 7.33 -14.09
CA ALA A 201 2.89 7.49 -12.97
C ALA A 201 2.74 8.94 -12.51
N ASP A 202 1.64 9.24 -11.83
CA ASP A 202 1.31 10.58 -11.34
C ASP A 202 1.59 10.71 -9.83
N GLY A 203 1.94 9.59 -9.19
CA GLY A 203 2.37 9.54 -7.81
C GLY A 203 3.10 8.24 -7.46
N TRP A 204 3.64 8.20 -6.25
CA TRP A 204 4.40 7.08 -5.72
C TRP A 204 4.04 6.83 -4.26
N LEU A 205 3.78 5.58 -3.88
CA LEU A 205 3.38 5.18 -2.53
C LEU A 205 4.16 3.92 -2.11
N PRO A 206 5.43 4.04 -1.75
CA PRO A 206 6.23 2.93 -1.26
C PRO A 206 5.97 2.64 0.22
N SER A 207 6.40 1.47 0.67
CA SER A 207 6.39 1.04 2.07
C SER A 207 7.72 0.44 2.50
N LEU A 208 7.94 0.34 3.82
CA LEU A 208 9.09 -0.36 4.41
C LEU A 208 10.45 0.09 3.83
N LEU A 209 10.63 1.38 3.67
CA LEU A 209 11.88 2.03 3.28
C LEU A 209 12.35 2.91 4.42
N THR A 210 13.66 2.97 4.65
CA THR A 210 14.25 4.02 5.48
C THR A 210 14.17 5.37 4.77
N VAL A 211 14.41 6.47 5.49
CA VAL A 211 14.42 7.83 4.91
C VAL A 211 15.48 7.94 3.79
N ASP A 212 16.66 7.33 3.98
CA ASP A 212 17.71 7.33 2.98
C ASP A 212 17.35 6.51 1.74
N GLU A 213 16.77 5.31 1.92
CA GLU A 213 16.29 4.49 0.81
C GLU A 213 15.15 5.19 0.05
N TYR A 214 14.26 5.88 0.76
CA TYR A 214 13.19 6.69 0.17
C TYR A 214 13.77 7.79 -0.71
N LYS A 215 14.73 8.57 -0.19
CA LYS A 215 15.43 9.64 -0.91
C LYS A 215 16.13 9.13 -2.16
N GLU A 216 16.86 8.01 -2.06
CA GLU A 216 17.53 7.36 -3.19
C GLU A 216 16.54 7.00 -4.30
N LYS A 217 15.45 6.30 -3.95
CA LYS A 217 14.45 5.84 -4.92
C LYS A 217 13.68 7.00 -5.55
N LEU A 218 13.35 8.03 -4.78
CA LEU A 218 12.75 9.26 -5.32
C LEU A 218 13.70 9.96 -6.30
N GLY A 219 15.00 9.89 -6.06
CA GLY A 219 16.05 10.33 -7.01
C GLY A 219 15.99 9.58 -8.34
N ILE A 220 15.85 8.25 -8.32
CA ILE A 220 15.70 7.42 -9.53
C ILE A 220 14.43 7.81 -10.32
N ILE A 221 13.31 8.05 -9.61
CA ILE A 221 12.05 8.49 -10.21
C ILE A 221 12.24 9.82 -10.94
N ARG A 222 12.80 10.81 -10.26
CA ARG A 222 13.05 12.16 -10.80
C ARG A 222 14.00 12.14 -12.00
N GLU A 223 15.09 11.39 -11.92
CA GLU A 223 16.03 11.22 -13.03
C GLU A 223 15.36 10.57 -14.26
N SER A 224 14.55 9.53 -14.03
CA SER A 224 13.83 8.85 -15.12
C SER A 224 12.80 9.75 -15.80
N ALA A 225 12.07 10.57 -15.03
CA ALA A 225 11.13 11.55 -15.55
C ALA A 225 11.85 12.60 -16.40
N ALA A 226 12.96 13.15 -15.91
CA ALA A 226 13.76 14.14 -16.64
C ALA A 226 14.28 13.59 -17.96
N LYS A 227 14.78 12.34 -17.98
CA LYS A 227 15.21 11.66 -19.21
C LYS A 227 14.08 11.45 -20.22
N ALA A 228 12.86 11.30 -19.75
CA ALA A 228 11.65 11.18 -20.58
C ALA A 228 11.05 12.54 -20.98
N GLY A 229 11.65 13.66 -20.57
CA GLY A 229 11.12 15.01 -20.80
C GLY A 229 9.82 15.31 -20.08
N ARG A 230 9.55 14.58 -18.98
CA ARG A 230 8.31 14.70 -18.22
C ARG A 230 8.46 15.70 -17.08
N ASP A 231 7.50 16.61 -16.96
CA ASP A 231 7.33 17.47 -15.80
C ASP A 231 6.69 16.68 -14.63
N LEU A 232 7.21 16.88 -13.43
CA LEU A 232 6.71 16.30 -12.20
C LEU A 232 6.09 17.35 -11.24
N SER A 233 5.68 18.52 -11.75
CA SER A 233 5.07 19.57 -10.91
C SER A 233 3.80 19.10 -10.20
N ASP A 234 3.02 18.22 -10.84
CA ASP A 234 1.80 17.63 -10.30
C ASP A 234 2.01 16.22 -9.71
N PHE A 235 3.27 15.73 -9.70
CA PHE A 235 3.60 14.42 -9.13
C PHE A 235 3.55 14.47 -7.61
N GLU A 236 2.87 13.52 -6.98
CA GLU A 236 2.77 13.43 -5.53
C GLU A 236 3.58 12.23 -5.00
N ALA A 237 4.61 12.51 -4.21
CA ALA A 237 5.41 11.50 -3.55
C ALA A 237 4.80 11.17 -2.19
N GLY A 238 4.20 9.98 -2.08
CA GLY A 238 3.65 9.45 -0.85
C GLY A 238 4.64 8.53 -0.12
N MET A 239 4.33 8.22 1.11
CA MET A 239 4.96 7.19 1.93
C MET A 239 3.87 6.53 2.78
N TRP A 240 3.85 5.19 2.84
CA TRP A 240 3.07 4.51 3.84
C TRP A 240 3.91 3.47 4.58
N ASN A 241 3.68 3.35 5.87
CA ASN A 241 4.30 2.33 6.70
C ASN A 241 3.32 1.87 7.77
N TYR A 242 3.49 0.64 8.21
CA TYR A 242 2.94 0.22 9.50
C TYR A 242 3.61 1.01 10.61
N ALA A 243 2.86 1.35 11.65
CA ALA A 243 3.38 2.11 12.78
C ALA A 243 2.89 1.52 14.10
N ILE A 244 3.77 1.57 15.09
CA ILE A 244 3.47 1.24 16.49
C ILE A 244 3.47 2.55 17.27
N VAL A 245 2.36 2.84 17.96
CA VAL A 245 2.25 4.05 18.78
C VAL A 245 1.93 3.69 20.23
N GLY A 246 2.62 4.34 21.15
CA GLY A 246 2.43 4.17 22.59
C GLY A 246 2.69 5.47 23.34
N THR A 247 2.40 5.49 24.64
CA THR A 247 2.73 6.60 25.54
C THR A 247 4.18 6.56 26.03
N ASP A 248 4.84 5.42 25.85
CA ASP A 248 6.21 5.15 26.27
C ASP A 248 6.97 4.45 25.13
N HIS A 249 8.13 4.98 24.79
CA HIS A 249 9.02 4.46 23.76
C HIS A 249 9.44 3.00 24.01
N GLU A 250 9.85 2.68 25.23
CA GLU A 250 10.28 1.33 25.61
C GLU A 250 9.16 0.30 25.46
N ASP A 251 7.90 0.69 25.76
CA ASP A 251 6.75 -0.20 25.55
C ASP A 251 6.52 -0.49 24.06
N THR A 252 6.80 0.46 23.18
CA THR A 252 6.69 0.24 21.73
C THR A 252 7.75 -0.71 21.21
N HIS A 253 8.97 -0.73 21.78
CA HIS A 253 10.00 -1.71 21.49
C HIS A 253 9.54 -3.15 21.86
N ARG A 254 8.98 -3.30 23.05
CA ARG A 254 8.41 -4.58 23.49
C ARG A 254 7.31 -5.07 22.55
N ILE A 255 6.47 -4.15 22.06
CA ILE A 255 5.39 -4.46 21.13
C ILE A 255 5.94 -4.92 19.78
N LEU A 256 7.01 -4.31 19.28
CA LEU A 256 7.67 -4.70 18.01
C LEU A 256 8.15 -6.15 18.00
N GLU A 257 8.51 -6.71 19.16
CA GLU A 257 8.94 -8.10 19.30
C GLU A 257 7.82 -9.14 19.12
N ALA A 258 6.56 -8.69 19.03
CA ALA A 258 5.44 -9.60 18.91
C ALA A 258 5.48 -10.39 17.58
N THR A 259 5.11 -11.66 17.66
CA THR A 259 5.15 -12.63 16.56
C THR A 259 4.52 -12.12 15.29
N LEU A 260 3.32 -11.53 15.36
CA LEU A 260 2.62 -11.03 14.17
C LEU A 260 3.30 -9.81 13.53
N LEU A 261 3.96 -8.97 14.32
CA LEU A 261 4.68 -7.81 13.79
C LEU A 261 6.00 -8.24 13.13
N LYS A 262 6.76 -9.14 13.77
CA LYS A 262 7.95 -9.70 13.15
C LYS A 262 7.62 -10.46 11.86
N ALA A 263 6.46 -11.12 11.78
CA ALA A 263 6.03 -11.81 10.56
C ALA A 263 5.96 -10.90 9.32
N TYR A 264 5.73 -9.58 9.46
CA TYR A 264 5.82 -8.64 8.35
C TYR A 264 7.19 -8.58 7.69
N MET A 265 8.25 -8.92 8.41
CA MET A 265 9.60 -8.91 7.84
C MET A 265 9.83 -10.11 6.89
N LEU A 266 9.03 -11.17 7.00
CA LEU A 266 9.12 -12.35 6.11
C LEU A 266 8.73 -12.02 4.65
N VAL A 267 7.94 -10.94 4.42
CA VAL A 267 7.52 -10.55 3.07
C VAL A 267 8.57 -9.72 2.32
N LEU A 268 9.66 -9.33 2.98
CA LEU A 268 10.78 -8.67 2.35
C LEU A 268 11.57 -9.66 1.50
N GLY A 269 12.20 -9.18 0.43
CA GLY A 269 13.16 -10.01 -0.31
C GLY A 269 14.50 -10.10 0.43
N ALA A 270 15.26 -11.17 0.15
CA ALA A 270 16.59 -11.39 0.73
C ALA A 270 17.54 -10.19 0.53
N GLU A 271 17.39 -9.43 -0.57
CA GLU A 271 18.18 -8.22 -0.82
C GLU A 271 18.05 -7.18 0.32
N ALA A 272 16.86 -7.04 0.92
CA ALA A 272 16.65 -6.11 2.03
C ALA A 272 17.43 -6.50 3.30
N TYR A 273 17.57 -7.81 3.54
CA TYR A 273 18.38 -8.37 4.61
C TYR A 273 19.89 -8.24 4.30
N GLN A 274 20.29 -8.63 3.09
CA GLN A 274 21.70 -8.63 2.65
C GLN A 274 22.32 -7.23 2.70
N LYS A 275 21.58 -6.20 2.33
CA LYS A 275 22.00 -4.78 2.45
C LYS A 275 22.39 -4.40 3.88
N ARG A 276 21.84 -5.10 4.87
CA ARG A 276 22.07 -4.90 6.30
C ARG A 276 23.03 -5.92 6.90
N GLY A 277 23.67 -6.76 6.04
CA GLY A 277 24.56 -7.85 6.50
C GLY A 277 23.82 -8.99 7.18
N MET A 278 22.52 -9.14 6.93
CA MET A 278 21.64 -10.16 7.50
C MET A 278 21.28 -11.21 6.45
N THR A 279 20.83 -12.39 6.89
CA THR A 279 20.35 -13.48 6.05
C THR A 279 18.83 -13.61 6.19
N HIS A 280 18.14 -13.74 5.07
CA HIS A 280 16.69 -13.97 5.10
C HIS A 280 16.36 -15.37 5.60
N PRO A 281 15.36 -15.58 6.50
CA PRO A 281 15.02 -16.89 7.05
C PRO A 281 14.66 -17.97 6.00
N PHE A 282 14.13 -17.56 4.84
CA PHE A 282 13.82 -18.46 3.73
C PHE A 282 14.94 -18.58 2.68
N GLY A 283 16.12 -18.03 2.93
CA GLY A 283 17.31 -18.16 2.09
C GLY A 283 17.67 -16.93 1.27
N ASP A 284 18.86 -17.00 0.66
CA ASP A 284 19.49 -15.85 0.00
C ASP A 284 18.87 -15.49 -1.37
N ASP A 285 18.11 -16.40 -1.96
CA ASP A 285 17.44 -16.24 -3.26
C ASP A 285 15.94 -15.92 -3.11
N PHE A 286 15.48 -15.61 -1.90
CA PHE A 286 14.06 -15.32 -1.66
C PHE A 286 13.69 -13.91 -2.17
N HIS A 287 12.65 -13.82 -3.02
CA HIS A 287 12.24 -12.57 -3.68
C HIS A 287 11.04 -11.87 -3.01
N GLY A 288 10.83 -12.12 -1.71
CA GLY A 288 9.77 -11.47 -0.94
C GLY A 288 8.37 -11.82 -1.45
N LEU A 289 7.51 -10.83 -1.64
CA LEU A 289 6.13 -11.01 -2.10
C LEU A 289 6.00 -11.71 -3.47
N SER A 290 7.11 -11.85 -4.22
CA SER A 290 7.09 -12.65 -5.45
C SER A 290 7.15 -14.16 -5.21
N ASP A 291 7.60 -14.60 -4.04
CA ASP A 291 7.75 -16.01 -3.68
C ASP A 291 6.86 -16.41 -2.49
N TYR A 292 6.46 -15.41 -1.67
CA TYR A 292 5.75 -15.65 -0.42
C TYR A 292 4.30 -16.02 -0.66
N ILE A 293 3.90 -17.21 -0.17
CA ILE A 293 2.51 -17.67 -0.17
C ILE A 293 2.23 -18.23 1.24
N PRO A 294 1.55 -17.48 2.12
CA PRO A 294 1.43 -17.81 3.55
C PRO A 294 0.84 -19.19 3.83
N THR A 295 -0.09 -19.65 3.02
CA THR A 295 -0.72 -20.99 3.17
C THR A 295 0.24 -22.16 2.94
N ARG A 296 1.44 -21.91 2.42
CA ARG A 296 2.47 -22.97 2.22
C ARG A 296 3.34 -23.20 3.46
N TYR A 297 3.25 -22.35 4.49
CA TYR A 297 4.11 -22.41 5.66
C TYR A 297 3.40 -22.99 6.88
N GLY A 298 3.91 -24.10 7.41
CA GLY A 298 3.42 -24.70 8.65
C GLY A 298 3.84 -23.88 9.88
N ARG A 299 3.15 -24.12 11.03
CA ARG A 299 3.37 -23.36 12.27
C ARG A 299 4.83 -23.36 12.73
N ASP A 300 5.43 -24.55 12.87
CA ASP A 300 6.79 -24.68 13.40
C ASP A 300 7.82 -24.01 12.48
N GLU A 301 7.64 -24.13 11.16
CA GLU A 301 8.48 -23.50 10.16
C GLU A 301 8.36 -21.98 10.23
N THR A 302 7.13 -21.45 10.30
CA THR A 302 6.86 -20.02 10.40
C THR A 302 7.44 -19.44 11.67
N LEU A 303 7.19 -20.06 12.83
CA LEU A 303 7.73 -19.58 14.11
C LEU A 303 9.25 -19.61 14.14
N LYS A 304 9.86 -20.67 13.62
CA LYS A 304 11.31 -20.77 13.48
C LYS A 304 11.88 -19.68 12.57
N ALA A 305 11.19 -19.33 11.48
CA ALA A 305 11.60 -18.24 10.60
C ALA A 305 11.47 -16.88 11.31
N ILE A 306 10.38 -16.65 12.04
CA ILE A 306 10.16 -15.42 12.82
C ILE A 306 11.23 -15.24 13.91
N ASP A 307 11.63 -16.32 14.59
CA ASP A 307 12.67 -16.30 15.63
C ASP A 307 14.05 -15.89 15.07
N GLN A 308 14.29 -16.09 13.77
CA GLN A 308 15.52 -15.69 13.10
C GLN A 308 15.53 -14.24 12.63
N ILE A 309 14.39 -13.52 12.72
CA ILE A 309 14.31 -12.12 12.30
C ILE A 309 15.02 -11.25 13.33
N PRO A 310 16.11 -10.53 12.94
CA PRO A 310 16.80 -9.63 13.84
C PRO A 310 15.90 -8.48 14.28
N PHE A 311 15.97 -8.09 15.55
CA PHE A 311 15.22 -6.96 16.09
C PHE A 311 15.55 -5.66 15.34
N GLU A 312 16.83 -5.48 15.00
CA GLU A 312 17.33 -4.30 14.31
C GLU A 312 16.62 -4.06 12.97
N LEU A 313 16.21 -5.12 12.27
CA LEU A 313 15.50 -5.01 10.99
C LEU A 313 14.11 -4.40 11.16
N ILE A 314 13.31 -4.92 12.07
CA ILE A 314 11.97 -4.40 12.32
C ILE A 314 12.02 -3.01 12.96
N HIS A 315 12.96 -2.79 13.86
CA HIS A 315 13.21 -1.50 14.49
C HIS A 315 13.54 -0.40 13.46
N GLU A 316 14.35 -0.73 12.46
CA GLU A 316 14.74 0.22 11.41
C GLU A 316 13.59 0.52 10.43
N LEU A 317 12.79 -0.49 10.07
CA LEU A 317 11.83 -0.39 8.97
C LEU A 317 10.41 -0.03 9.42
N MET A 318 10.06 -0.25 10.68
CA MET A 318 8.71 0.02 11.20
C MET A 318 8.73 1.24 12.13
N PRO A 319 8.17 2.39 11.73
CA PRO A 319 7.99 3.54 12.60
C PRO A 319 7.32 3.18 13.92
N HIS A 320 7.93 3.59 15.04
CA HIS A 320 7.41 3.28 16.38
C HIS A 320 7.82 4.36 17.38
N GLY A 321 7.08 4.48 18.47
CA GLY A 321 7.33 5.43 19.53
C GLY A 321 6.09 6.17 20.01
N THR A 322 6.31 7.26 20.70
CA THR A 322 5.28 8.23 21.12
C THR A 322 4.74 9.03 19.93
N PRO A 323 3.60 9.73 20.06
CA PRO A 323 3.11 10.62 19.01
C PRO A 323 4.15 11.61 18.50
N ASP A 324 4.92 12.24 19.40
CA ASP A 324 5.96 13.21 19.02
C ASP A 324 7.08 12.57 18.19
N GLU A 325 7.47 11.34 18.51
CA GLU A 325 8.47 10.58 17.75
C GLU A 325 7.94 10.19 16.36
N LEU A 326 6.69 9.74 16.25
CA LEU A 326 6.08 9.47 14.94
C LEU A 326 5.91 10.72 14.09
N ILE A 327 5.61 11.87 14.70
CA ILE A 327 5.58 13.17 14.02
C ILE A 327 6.98 13.54 13.52
N ALA A 328 8.03 13.33 14.34
CA ALA A 328 9.41 13.58 13.93
C ALA A 328 9.83 12.70 12.75
N ILE A 329 9.52 11.39 12.78
CA ILE A 329 9.74 10.46 11.67
C ILE A 329 9.02 10.95 10.40
N ALA A 330 7.76 11.38 10.51
CA ALA A 330 7.02 11.92 9.37
C ALA A 330 7.70 13.17 8.77
N ARG A 331 8.25 14.05 9.63
CA ARG A 331 9.02 15.24 9.20
C ARG A 331 10.32 14.88 8.49
N ASP A 332 10.99 13.80 8.89
CA ASP A 332 12.21 13.33 8.20
C ASP A 332 11.88 12.87 6.76
N TYR A 333 10.77 12.17 6.55
CA TYR A 333 10.32 11.84 5.19
C TYR A 333 9.88 13.08 4.40
N GLU A 334 9.19 14.04 5.03
CA GLU A 334 8.84 15.31 4.40
C GLU A 334 10.10 16.07 3.95
N ALA A 335 11.13 16.13 4.77
CA ALA A 335 12.40 16.80 4.46
C ALA A 335 13.11 16.23 3.22
N VAL A 336 12.92 14.95 2.91
CA VAL A 336 13.47 14.33 1.70
C VAL A 336 12.49 14.29 0.52
N GLY A 337 11.28 14.84 0.69
CA GLY A 337 10.34 15.12 -0.39
C GLY A 337 9.04 14.35 -0.37
N ALA A 338 8.68 13.70 0.73
CA ALA A 338 7.34 13.12 0.90
C ALA A 338 6.31 14.25 1.09
N GLN A 339 5.19 14.12 0.38
CA GLN A 339 4.10 15.10 0.35
C GLN A 339 2.80 14.52 0.91
N HIS A 340 2.74 13.20 1.04
CA HIS A 340 1.59 12.46 1.51
C HIS A 340 2.05 11.32 2.41
N ILE A 341 1.69 11.35 3.68
CA ILE A 341 2.16 10.41 4.68
C ILE A 341 1.00 9.58 5.21
N MET A 342 1.17 8.27 5.22
CA MET A 342 0.24 7.32 5.81
C MET A 342 0.98 6.43 6.81
N LEU A 343 0.66 6.58 8.08
CA LEU A 343 1.10 5.69 9.15
C LEU A 343 -0.07 4.79 9.54
N TRP A 344 0.03 3.50 9.22
CA TRP A 344 -0.99 2.51 9.51
C TRP A 344 -0.76 1.91 10.90
N ASN A 345 -1.56 2.34 11.88
CA ASN A 345 -1.45 1.81 13.23
C ASN A 345 -1.74 0.31 13.27
N VAL A 346 -0.75 -0.47 13.66
CA VAL A 346 -0.82 -1.93 13.87
C VAL A 346 -0.43 -2.34 15.29
N THR A 347 -0.36 -1.42 16.23
CA THR A 347 -0.03 -1.65 17.64
C THR A 347 -0.83 -2.82 18.24
N PHE A 348 -2.11 -2.91 17.85
CA PHE A 348 -3.02 -3.95 18.33
C PHE A 348 -2.66 -5.39 17.89
N LEU A 349 -1.84 -5.54 16.86
CA LEU A 349 -1.32 -6.86 16.44
C LEU A 349 -0.25 -7.37 17.41
N GLY A 350 0.49 -6.46 18.03
CA GLY A 350 1.48 -6.80 19.04
C GLY A 350 0.93 -6.80 20.46
N ASP A 351 0.00 -5.89 20.75
CA ASP A 351 -0.69 -5.84 22.06
C ASP A 351 -2.15 -5.41 21.88
N PHE A 352 -3.06 -6.38 21.88
CA PHE A 352 -4.48 -6.14 21.68
C PHE A 352 -5.11 -5.27 22.77
N THR A 353 -4.53 -5.21 23.98
CA THR A 353 -5.03 -4.36 25.05
C THR A 353 -4.86 -2.87 24.74
N LYS A 354 -3.98 -2.52 23.83
CA LYS A 354 -3.66 -1.15 23.40
C LYS A 354 -4.56 -0.62 22.27
N VAL A 355 -5.55 -1.39 21.80
CA VAL A 355 -6.42 -0.96 20.68
C VAL A 355 -6.97 0.45 20.88
N GLY A 356 -7.68 0.70 22.00
CA GLY A 356 -8.32 1.99 22.25
C GLY A 356 -7.32 3.15 22.39
N GLU A 357 -6.26 2.93 23.15
CA GLU A 357 -5.20 3.90 23.41
C GLU A 357 -4.47 4.27 22.11
N SER A 358 -4.00 3.28 21.35
CA SER A 358 -3.21 3.53 20.13
C SER A 358 -3.99 4.29 19.05
N PHE A 359 -5.29 4.01 18.87
CA PHE A 359 -6.10 4.80 17.93
C PHE A 359 -6.38 6.23 18.42
N HIS A 360 -6.34 6.48 19.72
CA HIS A 360 -6.41 7.83 20.30
C HIS A 360 -5.11 8.60 20.05
N LEU A 361 -3.97 7.96 20.32
CA LEU A 361 -2.65 8.55 20.07
C LEU A 361 -2.42 8.88 18.59
N MET A 362 -3.01 8.10 17.68
CA MET A 362 -2.95 8.44 16.25
C MET A 362 -3.71 9.73 15.88
N ASP A 363 -4.67 10.16 16.69
CA ASP A 363 -5.33 11.45 16.49
C ASP A 363 -4.35 12.62 16.80
N ASP A 364 -3.48 12.44 17.81
CA ASP A 364 -2.42 13.41 18.13
C ASP A 364 -1.35 13.43 17.03
N VAL A 365 -0.98 12.26 16.50
CA VAL A 365 -0.06 12.15 15.35
C VAL A 365 -0.62 12.89 14.14
N LEU A 366 -1.90 12.66 13.79
CA LEU A 366 -2.56 13.37 12.68
C LEU A 366 -2.51 14.89 12.89
N ALA A 367 -2.91 15.36 14.08
CA ALA A 367 -2.92 16.78 14.40
C ALA A 367 -1.52 17.38 14.32
N GLY A 368 -0.50 16.69 14.83
CA GLY A 368 0.88 17.12 14.80
C GLY A 368 1.48 17.20 13.40
N ILE A 369 1.21 16.21 12.53
CA ILE A 369 1.67 16.24 11.13
C ILE A 369 0.97 17.38 10.36
N LYS A 370 -0.31 17.62 10.62
CA LYS A 370 -1.08 18.67 9.92
C LYS A 370 -0.86 20.08 10.49
N SER A 371 -0.34 20.21 11.71
CA SER A 371 0.04 21.52 12.23
C SER A 371 1.20 22.05 11.39
N ALA A 372 0.97 23.18 10.71
CA ALA A 372 2.02 23.86 9.98
C ALA A 372 3.17 24.22 10.93
N VAL A 373 4.40 23.94 10.52
CA VAL A 373 5.61 24.48 11.15
C VAL A 373 5.72 25.97 10.81
#